data_ab5c6189cfd0b4b5abb202ce981a099d
#
_entry.id   ab5c6189cfd0b4b5abb202ce981a099d
#
_cell.length_a   1.000
_cell.length_b   1.000
_cell.length_c   1.000
_cell.angle_alpha   90.00
_cell.angle_beta   90.00
_cell.angle_gamma   90.00
#
_symmetry.space_group_name_H-M   'P 1'
#
loop_
_entity.id
_entity.type
_entity.pdbx_description
1 polymer ?
#
loop_
_entity_poly.entity_id
_entity_poly.type
_entity_poly.pdbx_seq_one_letter_code
_entity_poly.pdbx_strand_id
1 'polypeptide(L)'
;MLLHEILNYIINLIFCGKKYANRVHHVSHLYFRYGSHLKYLHSAINLYKGDYRFMTLNQLNYKHATGNIPFNMTNDYMFRVVLQKNEYVLKGLICSLLHLNHEDVQSTQITNPIELGEDIDDKTFVLDIDVILNNSSLINLEMQMTNEHNWTERSLSYLCRSFDQLYQGETYASAKPAIHIGFLNFHPFPEYPEFYATYKLINEKNGMVYSDKFSLGVIDLKHIELSTNEDKESLVDVWAKFFIATSWEEVIMIAEHIPHLEAAAQTLYEANADEATKRKCRARRDYYKQVNTREKMLHELTAEISSLEHEIAQRQSLLAEKEVALAEKDSALAEKDSALAEKDSQIADLTERIKQLEQQIKQ
;
A
#
# COMPACT_ATOMS: atom_id res chain seq x y z
N MET A 1 -54.45 8.20 -1.37
CA MET A 1 -53.67 8.56 -2.57
C MET A 1 -52.90 9.86 -2.36
N LEU A 2 -53.57 10.97 -2.07
CA LEU A 2 -52.95 12.30 -1.92
C LEU A 2 -51.89 12.36 -0.77
N LEU A 3 -52.14 11.74 0.37
CA LEU A 3 -51.22 11.74 1.50
C LEU A 3 -49.92 10.96 1.20
N HIS A 4 -49.99 9.92 0.36
CA HIS A 4 -48.83 9.12 -0.04
C HIS A 4 -47.95 9.86 -1.06
N GLU A 5 -48.55 10.66 -1.96
CA GLU A 5 -47.78 11.50 -2.90
C GLU A 5 -47.11 12.67 -2.19
N ILE A 6 -47.75 13.29 -1.20
CA ILE A 6 -47.17 14.37 -0.39
C ILE A 6 -46.03 13.81 0.47
N LEU A 7 -46.18 12.62 1.06
CA LEU A 7 -45.15 11.98 1.85
C LEU A 7 -43.90 11.59 0.99
N ASN A 8 -44.13 11.04 -0.20
CA ASN A 8 -43.07 10.75 -1.15
C ASN A 8 -42.36 12.01 -1.68
N TYR A 9 -43.08 13.10 -1.86
CA TYR A 9 -42.48 14.38 -2.25
C TYR A 9 -41.62 14.97 -1.14
N ILE A 10 -42.07 14.91 0.12
CA ILE A 10 -41.31 15.38 1.30
C ILE A 10 -40.09 14.47 1.52
N ILE A 11 -40.20 13.16 1.38
CA ILE A 11 -39.09 12.18 1.46
C ILE A 11 -38.05 12.50 0.38
N ASN A 12 -38.46 12.77 -0.85
CA ASN A 12 -37.54 13.13 -1.94
C ASN A 12 -36.88 14.52 -1.71
N LEU A 13 -37.55 15.48 -1.08
CA LEU A 13 -36.96 16.78 -0.69
C LEU A 13 -35.90 16.61 0.44
N ILE A 14 -36.11 15.69 1.36
CA ILE A 14 -35.20 15.43 2.49
C ILE A 14 -33.98 14.62 2.04
N PHE A 15 -34.17 13.65 1.14
CA PHE A 15 -33.07 12.77 0.67
C PHE A 15 -32.28 13.30 -0.53
N CYS A 16 -32.82 14.24 -1.31
CA CYS A 16 -32.11 14.94 -2.40
C CYS A 16 -31.54 16.30 -1.98
N GLY A 17 -30.90 16.35 -0.84
CA GLY A 17 -30.20 17.57 -0.36
C GLY A 17 -29.21 18.11 -1.39
N LYS A 18 -29.46 19.35 -1.87
CA LYS A 18 -28.55 20.27 -2.62
C LYS A 18 -28.76 20.53 -4.12
N LYS A 19 -29.77 20.00 -4.79
CA LYS A 19 -29.98 20.42 -6.22
C LYS A 19 -31.14 21.36 -6.50
N TYR A 20 -31.88 21.90 -5.49
CA TYR A 20 -33.09 22.69 -5.74
C TYR A 20 -33.21 24.02 -4.94
N ALA A 21 -32.11 24.76 -4.81
CA ALA A 21 -32.14 26.10 -4.24
C ALA A 21 -32.95 27.13 -5.08
N ASN A 22 -33.34 26.86 -6.33
CA ASN A 22 -33.96 27.79 -7.26
C ASN A 22 -35.45 27.53 -7.55
N ARG A 23 -36.18 26.77 -6.72
CA ARG A 23 -37.62 26.53 -6.92
C ARG A 23 -38.50 27.01 -5.74
N VAL A 24 -38.19 28.16 -5.18
CA VAL A 24 -39.00 28.79 -4.14
C VAL A 24 -40.37 29.25 -4.69
N HIS A 25 -40.53 29.44 -6.00
CA HIS A 25 -41.80 29.86 -6.60
C HIS A 25 -42.91 28.80 -6.65
N HIS A 26 -42.59 27.51 -6.46
CA HIS A 26 -43.64 26.47 -6.50
C HIS A 26 -44.32 26.21 -5.14
N VAL A 27 -43.72 26.64 -4.03
CA VAL A 27 -44.28 26.47 -2.68
C VAL A 27 -45.42 27.46 -2.44
N SER A 28 -45.40 28.64 -3.04
CA SER A 28 -46.48 29.65 -2.92
C SER A 28 -47.80 29.19 -3.56
N HIS A 29 -47.74 28.37 -4.62
CA HIS A 29 -48.97 27.87 -5.29
C HIS A 29 -49.69 26.77 -4.49
N LEU A 30 -48.94 25.98 -3.68
CA LEU A 30 -49.51 24.97 -2.77
C LEU A 30 -50.21 25.60 -1.53
N TYR A 31 -49.73 26.76 -1.08
CA TYR A 31 -50.32 27.48 0.04
C TYR A 31 -51.72 28.01 -0.27
N PHE A 32 -51.98 28.36 -1.52
CA PHE A 32 -53.32 28.90 -1.93
C PHE A 32 -54.40 27.84 -2.12
N ARG A 33 -54.01 26.56 -2.30
CA ARG A 33 -54.96 25.50 -2.64
C ARG A 33 -55.39 24.64 -1.45
N TYR A 34 -54.64 24.63 -0.33
CA TYR A 34 -54.83 23.67 0.76
C TYR A 34 -54.64 24.24 2.18
N GLY A 35 -54.96 25.53 2.37
CA GLY A 35 -54.68 26.29 3.60
C GLY A 35 -55.24 25.73 4.92
N SER A 36 -56.27 24.87 4.91
CA SER A 36 -56.85 24.31 6.14
C SER A 36 -56.15 23.00 6.62
N HIS A 37 -55.44 22.30 5.76
CA HIS A 37 -54.73 21.06 6.11
C HIS A 37 -53.26 21.30 6.52
N LEU A 38 -52.71 22.48 6.28
CA LEU A 38 -51.33 22.82 6.60
C LEU A 38 -51.04 22.99 8.10
N LYS A 39 -52.07 23.27 8.92
CA LYS A 39 -51.91 23.31 10.38
C LYS A 39 -51.55 21.92 10.97
N TYR A 40 -52.12 20.85 10.45
CA TYR A 40 -51.78 19.51 10.87
C TYR A 40 -50.40 19.06 10.35
N LEU A 41 -49.99 19.53 9.18
CA LEU A 41 -48.66 19.25 8.63
C LEU A 41 -47.57 19.97 9.45
N HIS A 42 -47.85 21.21 9.89
CA HIS A 42 -46.90 21.95 10.75
C HIS A 42 -46.75 21.31 12.13
N SER A 43 -47.80 20.76 12.70
CA SER A 43 -47.76 20.01 13.95
C SER A 43 -47.04 18.64 13.76
N ALA A 44 -47.25 17.97 12.64
CA ALA A 44 -46.54 16.72 12.32
C ALA A 44 -45.04 16.94 12.05
N ILE A 45 -44.68 18.03 11.36
CA ILE A 45 -43.30 18.44 11.12
C ILE A 45 -42.61 18.83 12.43
N ASN A 46 -43.33 19.47 13.36
CA ASN A 46 -42.77 19.83 14.66
C ASN A 46 -42.66 18.64 15.62
N LEU A 47 -43.56 17.66 15.53
CA LEU A 47 -43.43 16.36 16.24
C LEU A 47 -42.29 15.53 15.67
N TYR A 48 -42.08 15.53 14.36
CA TYR A 48 -40.91 14.85 13.71
C TYR A 48 -39.59 15.59 13.95
N LYS A 49 -39.60 16.92 14.13
CA LYS A 49 -38.41 17.70 14.53
C LYS A 49 -37.98 17.42 15.98
N GLY A 50 -38.85 16.87 16.82
CA GLY A 50 -38.57 16.53 18.22
C GLY A 50 -37.72 15.30 18.40
N ASP A 51 -37.80 14.31 17.48
CA ASP A 51 -37.14 13.00 17.63
C ASP A 51 -35.99 12.75 16.65
N TYR A 52 -35.90 13.48 15.55
CA TYR A 52 -34.70 13.56 14.74
C TYR A 52 -33.90 14.79 15.15
N ARG A 53 -33.09 14.66 16.22
CA ARG A 53 -31.95 15.52 16.37
C ARG A 53 -31.10 15.34 15.10
N PHE A 54 -31.18 16.26 14.17
CA PHE A 54 -30.07 16.53 13.29
C PHE A 54 -28.89 16.79 14.22
N MET A 55 -28.06 15.77 14.45
CA MET A 55 -26.73 16.00 14.96
C MET A 55 -26.10 16.92 13.91
N THR A 56 -26.10 18.21 14.18
CA THR A 56 -25.27 19.15 13.45
C THR A 56 -23.85 18.59 13.56
N LEU A 57 -23.06 18.66 12.49
CA LEU A 57 -21.63 18.25 12.48
C LEU A 57 -20.88 18.79 13.71
N ASN A 58 -21.30 19.87 14.30
CA ASN A 58 -20.80 20.45 15.57
C ASN A 58 -21.04 19.57 16.83
N GLN A 59 -21.77 18.45 16.75
CA GLN A 59 -21.98 17.53 17.87
C GLN A 59 -21.16 16.23 17.76
N LEU A 60 -20.53 15.98 16.62
CA LEU A 60 -19.59 14.89 16.44
C LEU A 60 -18.28 15.27 17.13
N ASN A 61 -17.98 14.66 18.28
CA ASN A 61 -16.78 14.92 19.05
C ASN A 61 -16.05 13.61 19.31
N TYR A 62 -14.85 13.49 18.76
CA TYR A 62 -14.01 12.29 18.93
C TYR A 62 -13.68 11.99 20.40
N LYS A 63 -13.65 13.01 21.28
CA LYS A 63 -13.34 12.86 22.73
C LYS A 63 -14.33 11.97 23.50
N HIS A 64 -15.48 11.67 22.91
CA HIS A 64 -16.49 10.75 23.44
C HIS A 64 -16.61 9.45 22.65
N ALA A 65 -15.76 9.26 21.65
CA ALA A 65 -15.74 8.04 20.86
C ALA A 65 -15.10 6.90 21.65
N THR A 66 -15.59 5.68 21.43
CA THR A 66 -15.08 4.46 22.08
C THR A 66 -15.01 3.30 21.11
N GLY A 67 -14.13 2.36 21.41
CA GLY A 67 -13.97 1.13 20.63
C GLY A 67 -13.13 1.29 19.36
N ASN A 68 -13.21 0.30 18.48
CA ASN A 68 -12.33 0.22 17.31
C ASN A 68 -12.64 1.28 16.28
N ILE A 69 -11.59 1.82 15.67
CA ILE A 69 -11.67 2.74 14.52
C ILE A 69 -11.96 1.89 13.28
N PRO A 70 -13.04 2.18 12.51
CA PRO A 70 -13.36 1.43 11.30
C PRO A 70 -12.25 1.48 10.25
N PHE A 71 -11.65 2.66 10.05
CA PHE A 71 -10.52 2.90 9.15
C PHE A 71 -9.60 3.95 9.78
N ASN A 72 -8.40 3.55 10.17
CA ASN A 72 -7.38 4.45 10.68
C ASN A 72 -6.54 5.05 9.55
N MET A 73 -5.50 5.82 9.90
CA MET A 73 -4.66 6.53 8.95
C MET A 73 -3.75 5.61 8.11
N THR A 74 -3.62 4.33 8.47
CA THR A 74 -2.90 3.36 7.63
C THR A 74 -3.70 2.96 6.38
N ASN A 75 -5.00 3.25 6.32
CA ASN A 75 -5.73 3.19 5.07
C ASN A 75 -5.35 4.42 4.22
N ASP A 76 -4.71 4.21 3.08
CA ASP A 76 -4.17 5.26 2.21
C ASP A 76 -5.24 6.27 1.74
N TYR A 77 -6.48 5.83 1.51
CA TYR A 77 -7.58 6.75 1.22
C TYR A 77 -7.95 7.59 2.45
N MET A 78 -7.97 7.01 3.66
CA MET A 78 -8.23 7.76 4.89
C MET A 78 -7.11 8.76 5.17
N PHE A 79 -5.85 8.38 4.99
CA PHE A 79 -4.68 9.26 5.08
C PHE A 79 -4.86 10.48 4.16
N ARG A 80 -5.21 10.22 2.90
CA ARG A 80 -5.49 11.26 1.91
C ARG A 80 -6.63 12.17 2.36
N VAL A 81 -7.76 11.60 2.80
CA VAL A 81 -8.94 12.35 3.20
C VAL A 81 -8.64 13.30 4.37
N VAL A 82 -7.97 12.81 5.41
CA VAL A 82 -7.68 13.59 6.61
C VAL A 82 -6.75 14.77 6.30
N LEU A 83 -5.67 14.51 5.56
CA LEU A 83 -4.69 15.55 5.23
C LEU A 83 -5.22 16.56 4.20
N GLN A 84 -6.05 16.11 3.25
CA GLN A 84 -6.65 17.02 2.25
C GLN A 84 -7.78 17.87 2.81
N LYS A 85 -8.57 17.34 3.77
CA LYS A 85 -9.68 18.09 4.38
C LYS A 85 -9.22 19.17 5.35
N ASN A 86 -8.02 19.02 5.92
CA ASN A 86 -7.58 19.89 7.01
C ASN A 86 -6.13 20.34 6.82
N GLU A 87 -5.97 21.56 6.27
CA GLU A 87 -4.65 22.15 6.02
C GLU A 87 -3.84 22.35 7.32
N TYR A 88 -4.49 22.59 8.45
CA TYR A 88 -3.83 22.73 9.75
C TYR A 88 -3.18 21.41 10.19
N VAL A 89 -3.84 20.29 9.91
CA VAL A 89 -3.31 18.94 10.15
C VAL A 89 -2.14 18.66 9.24
N LEU A 90 -2.27 18.93 7.94
CA LEU A 90 -1.19 18.76 6.96
C LEU A 90 0.04 19.59 7.33
N LYS A 91 -0.16 20.84 7.71
CA LYS A 91 0.90 21.74 8.17
C LYS A 91 1.60 21.17 9.41
N GLY A 92 0.85 20.71 10.41
CA GLY A 92 1.40 20.10 11.62
C GLY A 92 2.26 18.87 11.32
N LEU A 93 1.81 18.00 10.44
CA LEU A 93 2.57 16.83 9.99
C LEU A 93 3.87 17.25 9.28
N ILE A 94 3.81 18.19 8.33
CA ILE A 94 5.00 18.67 7.60
C ILE A 94 6.01 19.33 8.55
N CYS A 95 5.55 20.12 9.52
CA CYS A 95 6.43 20.70 10.53
C CYS A 95 7.19 19.62 11.30
N SER A 96 6.51 18.55 11.73
CA SER A 96 7.14 17.43 12.41
C SER A 96 8.16 16.73 11.53
N LEU A 97 7.78 16.39 10.29
CA LEU A 97 8.63 15.64 9.35
C LEU A 97 9.92 16.37 8.95
N LEU A 98 9.85 17.69 8.82
CA LEU A 98 10.97 18.52 8.36
C LEU A 98 11.64 19.28 9.50
N HIS A 99 11.30 18.99 10.76
CA HIS A 99 11.83 19.67 11.96
C HIS A 99 11.71 21.20 11.86
N LEU A 100 10.55 21.70 11.35
CA LEU A 100 10.27 23.11 11.17
C LEU A 100 9.38 23.65 12.31
N ASN A 101 9.61 24.89 12.72
CA ASN A 101 8.65 25.56 13.57
C ASN A 101 7.38 25.90 12.77
N HIS A 102 6.24 25.88 13.45
CA HIS A 102 4.97 26.17 12.82
C HIS A 102 4.93 27.58 12.19
N GLU A 103 5.65 28.54 12.77
CA GLU A 103 5.74 29.93 12.29
C GLU A 103 6.53 30.05 10.98
N ASP A 104 7.46 29.15 10.72
CA ASP A 104 8.30 29.12 9.50
C ASP A 104 7.52 28.61 8.29
N VAL A 105 6.40 27.92 8.51
CA VAL A 105 5.53 27.40 7.45
C VAL A 105 4.40 28.39 7.17
N GLN A 106 4.52 29.15 6.09
CA GLN A 106 3.55 30.16 5.67
C GLN A 106 2.37 29.55 4.90
N SER A 107 2.63 28.54 4.06
CA SER A 107 1.60 27.88 3.25
C SER A 107 1.94 26.42 2.96
N THR A 108 0.89 25.60 2.91
CA THR A 108 0.94 24.22 2.44
C THR A 108 -0.18 24.03 1.42
N GLN A 109 0.18 23.85 0.15
CA GLN A 109 -0.81 23.70 -0.92
C GLN A 109 -0.71 22.32 -1.55
N ILE A 110 -1.79 21.54 -1.50
CA ILE A 110 -1.89 20.28 -2.22
C ILE A 110 -2.09 20.59 -3.72
N THR A 111 -1.22 20.01 -4.57
CA THR A 111 -1.24 20.26 -6.02
C THR A 111 -1.97 19.18 -6.82
N ASN A 112 -2.18 18.01 -6.23
CA ASN A 112 -2.92 16.89 -6.82
C ASN A 112 -4.20 16.54 -6.03
N PRO A 113 -5.12 17.48 -5.72
CA PRO A 113 -6.29 17.17 -4.92
C PRO A 113 -7.19 16.17 -5.65
N ILE A 114 -7.76 15.21 -4.89
CA ILE A 114 -8.78 14.29 -5.40
C ILE A 114 -10.17 14.79 -5.05
N GLU A 115 -11.17 14.47 -5.88
CA GLU A 115 -12.57 14.74 -5.55
C GLU A 115 -13.08 13.69 -4.56
N LEU A 116 -13.28 14.13 -3.31
CA LEU A 116 -13.73 13.28 -2.23
C LEU A 116 -15.19 12.88 -2.44
N GLY A 117 -15.45 11.58 -2.60
CA GLY A 117 -16.82 11.03 -2.73
C GLY A 117 -17.27 10.70 -4.15
N GLU A 118 -16.55 11.07 -5.20
CA GLU A 118 -16.83 10.59 -6.56
C GLU A 118 -16.33 9.16 -6.79
N ASP A 119 -16.97 8.43 -7.75
CA ASP A 119 -16.50 7.12 -8.16
C ASP A 119 -15.25 7.28 -9.01
N ILE A 120 -14.11 6.93 -8.43
CA ILE A 120 -12.82 6.91 -9.12
C ILE A 120 -12.65 5.49 -9.67
N ASP A 121 -12.34 5.38 -10.95
CA ASP A 121 -12.02 4.11 -11.60
C ASP A 121 -10.85 3.42 -10.87
N ASP A 122 -11.01 2.16 -10.47
CA ASP A 122 -10.06 1.39 -9.64
C ASP A 122 -8.62 1.33 -10.18
N LYS A 123 -8.39 1.78 -11.41
CA LYS A 123 -7.08 1.71 -12.09
C LYS A 123 -6.18 2.94 -11.96
N THR A 124 -6.68 4.04 -11.39
CA THR A 124 -5.98 5.34 -11.35
C THR A 124 -5.84 5.95 -9.95
N PHE A 125 -5.87 5.13 -8.89
CA PHE A 125 -5.68 5.64 -7.54
C PHE A 125 -4.22 6.04 -7.27
N VAL A 126 -3.89 7.28 -7.59
CA VAL A 126 -2.71 7.97 -7.06
C VAL A 126 -3.13 8.60 -5.72
N LEU A 127 -2.78 7.97 -4.62
CA LEU A 127 -3.16 8.41 -3.26
C LEU A 127 -2.03 9.13 -2.52
N ASP A 128 -0.88 9.27 -3.15
CA ASP A 128 0.19 10.14 -2.69
C ASP A 128 -0.26 11.61 -2.71
N ILE A 129 0.28 12.40 -1.80
CA ILE A 129 -0.06 13.80 -1.61
C ILE A 129 1.11 14.66 -2.05
N ASP A 130 0.93 15.41 -3.13
CA ASP A 130 1.90 16.40 -3.57
C ASP A 130 1.58 17.75 -2.93
N VAL A 131 2.56 18.33 -2.25
CA VAL A 131 2.44 19.59 -1.53
C VAL A 131 3.51 20.58 -1.99
N ILE A 132 3.11 21.82 -2.24
CA ILE A 132 4.04 22.95 -2.33
C ILE A 132 4.11 23.61 -0.96
N LEU A 133 5.31 23.59 -0.37
CA LEU A 133 5.62 24.27 0.89
C LEU A 133 6.22 25.65 0.62
N ASN A 134 5.61 26.69 1.18
CA ASN A 134 6.07 28.09 1.09
C ASN A 134 6.41 28.54 -0.35
N ASN A 135 5.67 28.04 -1.36
CA ASN A 135 5.92 28.26 -2.79
C ASN A 135 7.36 27.86 -3.28
N SER A 136 8.15 27.19 -2.46
CA SER A 136 9.57 26.96 -2.69
C SER A 136 9.97 25.50 -2.77
N SER A 137 9.33 24.60 -2.03
CA SER A 137 9.70 23.18 -1.97
C SER A 137 8.57 22.27 -2.36
N LEU A 138 8.88 21.20 -3.05
CA LEU A 138 7.92 20.17 -3.47
C LEU A 138 8.05 18.96 -2.52
N ILE A 139 6.96 18.57 -1.90
CA ILE A 139 6.91 17.45 -0.96
C ILE A 139 5.90 16.44 -1.48
N ASN A 140 6.32 15.19 -1.64
CA ASN A 140 5.42 14.08 -1.91
C ASN A 140 5.34 13.19 -0.66
N LEU A 141 4.12 12.95 -0.17
CA LEU A 141 3.83 12.08 0.97
C LEU A 141 3.10 10.83 0.50
N GLU A 142 3.63 9.66 0.82
CA GLU A 142 3.05 8.38 0.43
C GLU A 142 2.84 7.45 1.64
N MET A 143 1.66 6.80 1.71
CA MET A 143 1.35 5.75 2.68
C MET A 143 1.36 4.39 1.98
N GLN A 144 2.35 3.54 2.30
CA GLN A 144 2.53 2.22 1.68
C GLN A 144 2.34 1.11 2.71
N MET A 145 1.24 0.37 2.59
CA MET A 145 0.87 -0.65 3.57
C MET A 145 1.39 -2.05 3.26
N THR A 146 1.65 -2.35 2.00
CA THR A 146 2.09 -3.66 1.51
C THR A 146 3.45 -3.52 0.87
N ASN A 147 4.35 -4.47 1.18
CA ASN A 147 5.67 -4.52 0.54
C ASN A 147 5.55 -5.16 -0.85
N GLU A 148 5.53 -4.34 -1.89
CA GLU A 148 5.55 -4.78 -3.28
C GLU A 148 6.97 -5.08 -3.79
N HIS A 149 7.98 -5.12 -2.90
CA HIS A 149 9.40 -5.37 -3.21
C HIS A 149 10.01 -4.42 -4.26
N ASN A 150 9.45 -3.23 -4.38
CA ASN A 150 9.87 -2.19 -5.36
C ASN A 150 10.00 -0.79 -4.73
N TRP A 151 10.08 -0.72 -3.41
CA TRP A 151 10.06 0.55 -2.69
C TRP A 151 11.20 1.48 -3.12
N THR A 152 12.41 0.96 -3.28
CA THR A 152 13.58 1.77 -3.67
C THR A 152 13.40 2.43 -5.02
N GLU A 153 13.01 1.68 -6.03
CA GLU A 153 12.80 2.17 -7.40
C GLU A 153 11.58 3.10 -7.45
N ARG A 154 10.53 2.75 -6.72
CA ARG A 154 9.29 3.52 -6.65
C ARG A 154 9.55 4.89 -6.02
N SER A 155 10.14 4.95 -4.84
CA SER A 155 10.43 6.18 -4.11
C SER A 155 11.38 7.10 -4.89
N LEU A 156 12.43 6.54 -5.52
CA LEU A 156 13.31 7.28 -6.40
C LEU A 156 12.59 7.83 -7.63
N SER A 157 11.69 7.03 -8.24
CA SER A 157 10.89 7.48 -9.37
C SER A 157 10.00 8.67 -9.02
N TYR A 158 9.31 8.63 -7.87
CA TYR A 158 8.50 9.76 -7.40
C TYR A 158 9.36 10.99 -7.10
N LEU A 159 10.47 10.82 -6.41
CA LEU A 159 11.38 11.92 -6.08
C LEU A 159 11.96 12.58 -7.35
N CYS A 160 12.41 11.78 -8.32
CA CYS A 160 12.91 12.29 -9.61
C CYS A 160 11.82 13.06 -10.38
N ARG A 161 10.59 12.53 -10.41
CA ARG A 161 9.45 13.20 -11.07
C ARG A 161 9.10 14.52 -10.39
N SER A 162 9.17 14.58 -9.06
CA SER A 162 8.95 15.81 -8.31
C SER A 162 10.05 16.83 -8.55
N PHE A 163 11.29 16.39 -8.76
CA PHE A 163 12.42 17.29 -9.03
C PHE A 163 12.43 17.82 -10.48
N ASP A 164 12.04 17.00 -11.45
CA ASP A 164 12.02 17.34 -12.88
C ASP A 164 10.71 18.05 -13.28
N GLN A 165 10.49 19.24 -12.70
CA GLN A 165 9.29 20.07 -12.97
C GLN A 165 9.65 21.43 -13.58
N LEU A 166 10.76 21.51 -14.34
CA LEU A 166 11.13 22.72 -15.05
C LEU A 166 10.33 22.87 -16.35
N TYR A 167 9.78 24.06 -16.57
CA TYR A 167 9.13 24.39 -17.82
C TYR A 167 10.13 24.87 -18.87
N GLN A 168 9.71 24.81 -20.14
CA GLN A 168 10.51 25.30 -21.25
C GLN A 168 10.85 26.78 -21.04
N GLY A 169 12.16 27.09 -21.04
CA GLY A 169 12.68 28.45 -20.83
C GLY A 169 13.10 28.76 -19.39
N GLU A 170 12.82 27.88 -18.43
CA GLU A 170 13.37 28.00 -17.07
C GLU A 170 14.82 27.56 -17.01
N THR A 171 15.57 28.13 -16.08
CA THR A 171 16.95 27.74 -15.83
C THR A 171 17.03 26.60 -14.83
N TYR A 172 18.04 25.75 -14.89
CA TYR A 172 18.26 24.70 -13.88
C TYR A 172 18.43 25.25 -12.45
N ALA A 173 18.86 26.50 -12.31
CA ALA A 173 18.95 27.16 -11.00
C ALA A 173 17.59 27.35 -10.31
N SER A 174 16.51 27.46 -11.09
CA SER A 174 15.14 27.59 -10.58
C SER A 174 14.50 26.26 -10.12
N ALA A 175 15.18 25.12 -10.28
CA ALA A 175 14.70 23.85 -9.77
C ALA A 175 14.46 23.94 -8.26
N LYS A 176 13.23 23.61 -7.84
CA LYS A 176 12.83 23.63 -6.43
C LYS A 176 13.36 22.38 -5.71
N PRO A 177 13.65 22.47 -4.41
CA PRO A 177 13.87 21.28 -3.61
C PRO A 177 12.72 20.30 -3.71
N ALA A 178 13.03 19.02 -3.91
CA ALA A 178 12.06 17.93 -3.92
C ALA A 178 12.34 16.98 -2.76
N ILE A 179 11.30 16.66 -2.01
CA ILE A 179 11.34 15.79 -0.84
C ILE A 179 10.27 14.73 -1.04
N HIS A 180 10.65 13.46 -1.00
CA HIS A 180 9.69 12.36 -0.95
C HIS A 180 9.75 11.71 0.42
N ILE A 181 8.60 11.49 1.06
CA ILE A 181 8.51 10.83 2.37
C ILE A 181 7.49 9.70 2.30
N GLY A 182 7.98 8.48 2.53
CA GLY A 182 7.14 7.28 2.60
C GLY A 182 6.91 6.83 4.04
N PHE A 183 5.64 6.54 4.37
CA PHE A 183 5.22 5.87 5.59
C PHE A 183 4.98 4.41 5.27
N LEU A 184 5.83 3.52 5.79
CA LEU A 184 5.85 2.11 5.43
C LEU A 184 5.36 1.23 6.59
N ASN A 185 4.45 0.31 6.31
CA ASN A 185 4.02 -0.72 7.26
C ASN A 185 4.80 -2.04 7.07
N PHE A 186 6.04 -1.93 6.65
CA PHE A 186 6.98 -3.05 6.47
C PHE A 186 8.41 -2.53 6.62
N HIS A 187 9.35 -3.46 6.87
CA HIS A 187 10.78 -3.15 6.99
C HIS A 187 11.41 -3.08 5.60
N PRO A 188 11.74 -1.90 5.06
CA PRO A 188 12.36 -1.79 3.74
C PRO A 188 13.80 -2.29 3.72
N PHE A 189 14.51 -2.14 4.86
CA PHE A 189 15.92 -2.49 5.03
C PHE A 189 16.14 -3.26 6.35
N PRO A 190 15.80 -4.57 6.41
CA PRO A 190 15.86 -5.33 7.67
C PRO A 190 17.24 -5.40 8.32
N GLU A 191 18.32 -5.24 7.53
CA GLU A 191 19.71 -5.24 8.02
C GLU A 191 20.10 -3.90 8.65
N TYR A 192 19.34 -2.82 8.40
CA TYR A 192 19.57 -1.46 8.90
C TYR A 192 18.26 -0.89 9.45
N PRO A 193 17.79 -1.40 10.60
CA PRO A 193 16.51 -0.98 11.17
C PRO A 193 16.62 0.44 11.73
N GLU A 194 15.78 1.33 11.23
CA GLU A 194 15.64 2.71 11.69
C GLU A 194 14.14 3.08 11.70
N PHE A 195 13.73 3.97 12.60
CA PHE A 195 12.36 4.49 12.60
C PHE A 195 12.17 5.53 11.50
N TYR A 196 13.02 6.57 11.48
CA TYR A 196 12.98 7.62 10.48
C TYR A 196 14.37 7.82 9.87
N ALA A 197 14.54 7.35 8.66
CA ALA A 197 15.77 7.50 7.88
C ALA A 197 15.63 8.59 6.82
N THR A 198 16.66 9.43 6.68
CA THR A 198 16.75 10.44 5.62
C THR A 198 17.94 10.17 4.73
N TYR A 199 17.69 10.02 3.42
CA TYR A 199 18.70 9.75 2.41
C TYR A 199 18.96 10.98 1.56
N LYS A 200 20.26 11.20 1.24
CA LYS A 200 20.74 12.30 0.40
C LYS A 200 21.78 11.79 -0.60
N LEU A 201 21.98 12.53 -1.68
CA LEU A 201 23.10 12.28 -2.59
C LEU A 201 24.40 12.78 -1.95
N ILE A 202 25.36 11.88 -1.77
CA ILE A 202 26.65 12.18 -1.15
C ILE A 202 27.81 11.76 -2.05
N ASN A 203 28.95 12.42 -1.87
CA ASN A 203 30.24 11.96 -2.41
C ASN A 203 30.74 10.78 -1.56
N GLU A 204 30.86 9.60 -2.16
CA GLU A 204 31.26 8.35 -1.47
C GLU A 204 32.63 8.45 -0.79
N LYS A 205 33.53 9.32 -1.27
CA LYS A 205 34.91 9.43 -0.75
C LYS A 205 35.00 10.26 0.51
N ASN A 206 34.17 11.31 0.66
CA ASN A 206 34.33 12.27 1.73
C ASN A 206 33.03 12.63 2.46
N GLY A 207 31.89 12.03 2.07
CA GLY A 207 30.58 12.27 2.69
C GLY A 207 29.95 13.63 2.36
N MET A 208 30.55 14.43 1.47
CA MET A 208 29.99 15.73 1.10
C MET A 208 28.62 15.57 0.43
N VAL A 209 27.62 16.28 0.93
CA VAL A 209 26.28 16.33 0.30
C VAL A 209 26.39 17.03 -1.04
N TYR A 210 26.01 16.35 -2.13
CA TYR A 210 26.09 16.90 -3.49
C TYR A 210 25.08 18.03 -3.72
N SER A 211 23.86 17.85 -3.19
CA SER A 211 22.79 18.84 -3.28
C SER A 211 21.81 18.65 -2.11
N ASP A 212 21.36 19.75 -1.53
CA ASP A 212 20.30 19.80 -0.52
C ASP A 212 18.88 19.84 -1.12
N LYS A 213 18.80 19.96 -2.44
CA LYS A 213 17.53 20.00 -3.19
C LYS A 213 16.90 18.63 -3.43
N PHE A 214 17.51 17.53 -2.97
CA PHE A 214 17.07 16.17 -3.23
C PHE A 214 17.12 15.34 -1.96
N SER A 215 15.95 15.00 -1.40
CA SER A 215 15.87 14.29 -0.13
C SER A 215 14.78 13.22 -0.16
N LEU A 216 15.10 12.04 0.37
CA LEU A 216 14.18 10.92 0.53
C LEU A 216 14.05 10.58 2.01
N GLY A 217 12.83 10.66 2.56
CA GLY A 217 12.49 10.23 3.91
C GLY A 217 11.80 8.88 3.91
N VAL A 218 12.14 8.02 4.84
CA VAL A 218 11.51 6.72 5.04
C VAL A 218 11.16 6.56 6.50
N ILE A 219 9.87 6.37 6.81
CA ILE A 219 9.37 6.12 8.16
C ILE A 219 8.85 4.70 8.22
N ASP A 220 9.51 3.87 9.02
CA ASP A 220 9.08 2.50 9.29
C ASP A 220 8.12 2.48 10.49
N LEU A 221 6.82 2.36 10.19
CA LEU A 221 5.76 2.33 11.19
C LEU A 221 5.80 1.10 12.11
N LYS A 222 6.64 0.11 11.81
CA LYS A 222 6.84 -1.07 12.65
C LYS A 222 8.04 -0.95 13.60
N HIS A 223 8.84 0.11 13.46
CA HIS A 223 10.02 0.38 14.29
C HIS A 223 9.91 1.71 15.06
N ILE A 224 8.68 2.10 15.47
CA ILE A 224 8.45 3.34 16.23
C ILE A 224 9.25 3.35 17.55
N GLU A 225 9.53 2.18 18.13
CA GLU A 225 10.34 2.03 19.33
C GLU A 225 11.80 2.47 19.15
N LEU A 226 12.29 2.52 17.90
CA LEU A 226 13.64 2.99 17.57
C LEU A 226 13.70 4.51 17.37
N SER A 227 12.61 5.24 17.65
CA SER A 227 12.58 6.70 17.54
C SER A 227 13.65 7.36 18.38
N THR A 228 14.41 8.26 17.76
CA THR A 228 15.47 9.05 18.39
C THR A 228 14.90 10.15 19.29
N ASN A 229 15.77 10.87 20.01
CA ASN A 229 15.32 12.05 20.75
C ASN A 229 14.83 13.16 19.81
N GLU A 230 15.47 13.32 18.65
CA GLU A 230 15.09 14.28 17.62
C GLU A 230 13.69 13.98 17.06
N ASP A 231 13.38 12.71 16.78
CA ASP A 231 12.06 12.26 16.35
C ASP A 231 10.98 12.56 17.38
N LYS A 232 11.29 12.42 18.67
CA LYS A 232 10.38 12.70 19.78
C LYS A 232 10.17 14.20 19.99
N GLU A 233 11.22 15.00 19.89
CA GLU A 233 11.16 16.45 19.97
C GLU A 233 10.33 17.07 18.85
N SER A 234 10.44 16.49 17.66
CA SER A 234 9.64 16.89 16.48
C SER A 234 8.26 16.23 16.39
N LEU A 235 7.93 15.33 17.32
CA LEU A 235 6.65 14.59 17.39
C LEU A 235 6.40 13.64 16.21
N VAL A 236 7.40 13.26 15.43
CA VAL A 236 7.24 12.30 14.31
C VAL A 236 6.80 10.93 14.83
N ASP A 237 7.35 10.48 15.95
CA ASP A 237 6.95 9.24 16.61
C ASP A 237 5.49 9.27 17.11
N VAL A 238 5.01 10.44 17.56
CA VAL A 238 3.62 10.61 17.98
C VAL A 238 2.68 10.57 16.77
N TRP A 239 3.04 11.18 15.65
CA TRP A 239 2.31 11.06 14.39
C TRP A 239 2.25 9.60 13.92
N ALA A 240 3.36 8.87 13.98
CA ALA A 240 3.41 7.46 13.61
C ALA A 240 2.48 6.60 14.50
N LYS A 241 2.50 6.81 15.81
CA LYS A 241 1.56 6.17 16.77
C LYS A 241 0.11 6.50 16.44
N PHE A 242 -0.18 7.76 16.11
CA PHE A 242 -1.52 8.19 15.68
C PHE A 242 -1.97 7.47 14.41
N PHE A 243 -1.08 7.27 13.43
CA PHE A 243 -1.42 6.59 12.18
C PHE A 243 -1.80 5.14 12.39
N ILE A 244 -1.08 4.43 13.26
CA ILE A 244 -1.34 3.00 13.53
C ILE A 244 -2.39 2.74 14.60
N ALA A 245 -2.86 3.75 15.33
CA ALA A 245 -3.87 3.61 16.36
C ALA A 245 -5.10 2.86 15.83
N THR A 246 -5.63 1.92 16.62
CA THR A 246 -6.72 1.03 16.24
C THR A 246 -8.01 1.29 17.00
N SER A 247 -7.94 2.04 18.10
CA SER A 247 -9.07 2.40 18.93
C SER A 247 -9.17 3.91 19.16
N TRP A 248 -10.38 4.37 19.43
CA TRP A 248 -10.62 5.78 19.74
C TRP A 248 -9.96 6.20 21.05
N GLU A 249 -9.86 5.30 22.01
CA GLU A 249 -9.18 5.53 23.27
C GLU A 249 -7.69 5.84 23.06
N GLU A 250 -7.01 5.08 22.18
CA GLU A 250 -5.63 5.36 21.78
C GLU A 250 -5.51 6.72 21.11
N VAL A 251 -6.39 7.03 20.16
CA VAL A 251 -6.38 8.33 19.45
C VAL A 251 -6.57 9.49 20.41
N ILE A 252 -7.52 9.38 21.38
CA ILE A 252 -7.77 10.42 22.38
C ILE A 252 -6.51 10.65 23.21
N MET A 253 -5.88 9.56 23.71
CA MET A 253 -4.67 9.63 24.54
C MET A 253 -3.48 10.24 23.75
N ILE A 254 -3.28 9.84 22.49
CA ILE A 254 -2.17 10.32 21.65
C ILE A 254 -2.36 11.79 21.29
N ALA A 255 -3.59 12.20 21.00
CA ALA A 255 -3.89 13.56 20.54
C ALA A 255 -3.96 14.59 21.67
N GLU A 256 -4.01 14.14 22.93
CA GLU A 256 -4.22 14.99 24.09
C GLU A 256 -3.12 16.07 24.19
N HIS A 257 -3.52 17.32 24.30
CA HIS A 257 -2.64 18.49 24.40
C HIS A 257 -1.77 18.81 23.18
N ILE A 258 -2.00 18.14 22.03
CA ILE A 258 -1.30 18.43 20.78
C ILE A 258 -2.30 18.95 19.75
N PRO A 259 -2.40 20.29 19.52
CA PRO A 259 -3.48 20.88 18.74
C PRO A 259 -3.64 20.32 17.32
N HIS A 260 -2.54 20.00 16.62
CA HIS A 260 -2.60 19.41 15.27
C HIS A 260 -3.17 18.00 15.29
N LEU A 261 -2.81 17.20 16.31
CA LEU A 261 -3.33 15.85 16.47
C LEU A 261 -4.77 15.85 16.98
N GLU A 262 -5.17 16.79 17.82
CA GLU A 262 -6.59 16.97 18.18
C GLU A 262 -7.44 17.30 16.93
N ALA A 263 -6.93 18.17 16.07
CA ALA A 263 -7.58 18.48 14.80
C ALA A 263 -7.60 17.26 13.85
N ALA A 264 -6.53 16.47 13.81
CA ALA A 264 -6.46 15.24 13.03
C ALA A 264 -7.46 14.18 13.55
N ALA A 265 -7.54 13.99 14.87
CA ALA A 265 -8.49 13.09 15.51
C ALA A 265 -9.95 13.46 15.21
N GLN A 266 -10.28 14.75 15.27
CA GLN A 266 -11.61 15.24 14.90
C GLN A 266 -11.92 14.99 13.41
N THR A 267 -10.97 15.29 12.52
CA THR A 267 -11.13 15.07 11.08
C THR A 267 -11.26 13.59 10.75
N LEU A 268 -10.46 12.72 11.41
CA LEU A 268 -10.53 11.26 11.28
C LEU A 268 -11.90 10.72 11.74
N TYR A 269 -12.43 11.24 12.85
CA TYR A 269 -13.73 10.85 13.38
C TYR A 269 -14.87 11.23 12.41
N GLU A 270 -14.88 12.46 11.91
CA GLU A 270 -15.84 12.92 10.91
C GLU A 270 -15.75 12.12 9.61
N ALA A 271 -14.53 11.80 9.15
CA ALA A 271 -14.32 10.99 7.95
C ALA A 271 -14.85 9.55 8.14
N ASN A 272 -14.70 8.97 9.35
CA ASN A 272 -15.28 7.68 9.67
C ASN A 272 -16.81 7.70 9.86
N ALA A 273 -17.42 8.86 10.08
CA ALA A 273 -18.87 9.02 10.09
C ALA A 273 -19.46 9.11 8.67
N ASP A 274 -18.66 9.48 7.67
CA ASP A 274 -19.10 9.62 6.28
C ASP A 274 -19.13 8.29 5.52
N GLU A 275 -20.32 7.90 5.04
CA GLU A 275 -20.51 6.62 4.35
C GLU A 275 -19.79 6.54 2.98
N ALA A 276 -19.62 7.66 2.28
CA ALA A 276 -18.91 7.68 1.01
C ALA A 276 -17.40 7.40 1.25
N THR A 277 -16.82 8.05 2.24
CA THR A 277 -15.44 7.81 2.68
C THR A 277 -15.23 6.35 3.10
N LYS A 278 -16.14 5.79 3.91
CA LYS A 278 -16.06 4.38 4.34
C LYS A 278 -16.12 3.39 3.18
N ARG A 279 -16.95 3.63 2.16
CA ARG A 279 -16.99 2.77 0.96
C ARG A 279 -15.64 2.76 0.24
N LYS A 280 -15.03 3.92 0.05
CA LYS A 280 -13.70 4.02 -0.60
C LYS A 280 -12.60 3.34 0.23
N CYS A 281 -12.60 3.54 1.55
CA CYS A 281 -11.68 2.85 2.44
C CYS A 281 -11.84 1.32 2.38
N ARG A 282 -13.09 0.80 2.27
CA ARG A 282 -13.33 -0.65 2.07
C ARG A 282 -12.74 -1.12 0.76
N ALA A 283 -12.97 -0.42 -0.35
CA ALA A 283 -12.43 -0.78 -1.65
C ALA A 283 -10.89 -0.87 -1.61
N ARG A 284 -10.21 0.10 -0.98
CA ARG A 284 -8.75 0.04 -0.79
C ARG A 284 -8.31 -1.13 0.08
N ARG A 285 -8.96 -1.39 1.19
CA ARG A 285 -8.69 -2.54 2.05
C ARG A 285 -8.85 -3.86 1.30
N ASP A 286 -9.90 -3.98 0.48
CA ASP A 286 -10.18 -5.22 -0.27
C ASP A 286 -9.18 -5.39 -1.43
N TYR A 287 -8.72 -4.30 -2.05
CA TYR A 287 -7.61 -4.31 -3.00
C TYR A 287 -6.32 -4.87 -2.34
N TYR A 288 -5.90 -4.34 -1.18
CA TYR A 288 -4.70 -4.83 -0.50
C TYR A 288 -4.82 -6.29 -0.04
N LYS A 289 -6.01 -6.75 0.33
CA LYS A 289 -6.23 -8.18 0.60
C LYS A 289 -5.95 -9.05 -0.63
N GLN A 290 -6.36 -8.60 -1.82
CA GLN A 290 -6.09 -9.32 -3.06
C GLN A 290 -4.60 -9.31 -3.40
N VAL A 291 -3.91 -8.17 -3.23
CA VAL A 291 -2.46 -8.06 -3.43
C VAL A 291 -1.73 -9.02 -2.49
N ASN A 292 -2.00 -8.97 -1.20
CA ASN A 292 -1.35 -9.84 -0.19
C ASN A 292 -1.63 -11.33 -0.45
N THR A 293 -2.83 -11.68 -0.92
CA THR A 293 -3.16 -13.07 -1.29
C THR A 293 -2.31 -13.53 -2.49
N ARG A 294 -2.17 -12.66 -3.48
CA ARG A 294 -1.34 -12.95 -4.66
C ARG A 294 0.13 -13.10 -4.31
N GLU A 295 0.67 -12.23 -3.47
CA GLU A 295 2.05 -12.31 -2.99
C GLU A 295 2.32 -13.61 -2.23
N LYS A 296 1.39 -13.99 -1.35
CA LYS A 296 1.48 -15.27 -0.63
C LYS A 296 1.53 -16.45 -1.59
N MET A 297 0.65 -16.47 -2.62
CA MET A 297 0.66 -17.51 -3.64
C MET A 297 1.99 -17.53 -4.43
N LEU A 298 2.52 -16.36 -4.78
CA LEU A 298 3.82 -16.27 -5.46
C LEU A 298 4.95 -16.82 -4.61
N HIS A 299 4.97 -16.50 -3.32
CA HIS A 299 5.96 -17.04 -2.39
C HIS A 299 5.88 -18.56 -2.26
N GLU A 300 4.66 -19.12 -2.13
CA GLU A 300 4.41 -20.55 -2.08
C GLU A 300 4.91 -21.25 -3.37
N LEU A 301 4.58 -20.70 -4.55
CA LEU A 301 5.03 -21.21 -5.84
C LEU A 301 6.56 -21.14 -5.99
N THR A 302 7.19 -20.07 -5.54
CA THR A 302 8.66 -19.94 -5.58
C THR A 302 9.34 -20.99 -4.71
N ALA A 303 8.80 -21.26 -3.53
CA ALA A 303 9.30 -22.33 -2.65
C ALA A 303 9.13 -23.71 -3.27
N GLU A 304 8.00 -23.97 -3.94
CA GLU A 304 7.75 -25.22 -4.66
C GLU A 304 8.72 -25.39 -5.84
N ILE A 305 8.95 -24.35 -6.63
CA ILE A 305 9.94 -24.36 -7.73
C ILE A 305 11.33 -24.71 -7.19
N SER A 306 11.77 -24.06 -6.12
CA SER A 306 13.09 -24.35 -5.52
C SER A 306 13.22 -25.81 -5.03
N SER A 307 12.14 -26.35 -4.46
CA SER A 307 12.08 -27.77 -4.04
C SER A 307 12.19 -28.72 -5.24
N LEU A 308 11.48 -28.41 -6.33
CA LEU A 308 11.52 -29.22 -7.57
C LEU A 308 12.89 -29.15 -8.25
N GLU A 309 13.52 -27.98 -8.27
CA GLU A 309 14.88 -27.81 -8.80
C GLU A 309 15.89 -28.64 -8.04
N HIS A 310 15.79 -28.72 -6.71
CA HIS A 310 16.60 -29.57 -5.88
C HIS A 310 16.39 -31.07 -6.19
N GLU A 311 15.13 -31.49 -6.34
CA GLU A 311 14.81 -32.87 -6.70
C GLU A 311 15.34 -33.24 -8.09
N ILE A 312 15.23 -32.32 -9.08
CA ILE A 312 15.79 -32.52 -10.42
C ILE A 312 17.30 -32.70 -10.35
N ALA A 313 18.00 -31.86 -9.58
CA ALA A 313 19.46 -31.97 -9.43
C ALA A 313 19.87 -33.32 -8.81
N GLN A 314 19.15 -33.82 -7.79
CA GLN A 314 19.39 -35.14 -7.21
C GLN A 314 19.17 -36.28 -8.21
N ARG A 315 18.06 -36.18 -8.99
CA ARG A 315 17.77 -37.21 -10.03
C ARG A 315 18.83 -37.20 -11.14
N GLN A 316 19.33 -36.04 -11.54
CA GLN A 316 20.41 -35.93 -12.54
C GLN A 316 21.72 -36.56 -12.04
N SER A 317 22.08 -36.31 -10.77
CA SER A 317 23.24 -36.95 -10.15
C SER A 317 23.13 -38.51 -10.15
N LEU A 318 21.95 -39.01 -9.76
CA LEU A 318 21.69 -40.45 -9.75
C LEU A 318 21.70 -41.05 -11.16
N LEU A 319 21.23 -40.34 -12.16
CA LEU A 319 21.31 -40.78 -13.56
C LEU A 319 22.76 -40.87 -14.03
N ALA A 320 23.59 -39.88 -13.74
CA ALA A 320 25.00 -39.88 -14.08
C ALA A 320 25.74 -41.06 -13.43
N GLU A 321 25.47 -41.38 -12.15
CA GLU A 321 26.02 -42.55 -11.47
C GLU A 321 25.61 -43.88 -12.16
N LYS A 322 24.35 -43.99 -12.56
CA LYS A 322 23.86 -45.18 -13.26
C LYS A 322 24.45 -45.33 -14.66
N GLU A 323 24.66 -44.24 -15.38
CA GLU A 323 25.29 -44.23 -16.69
C GLU A 323 26.74 -44.73 -16.60
N VAL A 324 27.51 -44.28 -15.60
CA VAL A 324 28.88 -44.79 -15.33
C VAL A 324 28.86 -46.28 -15.01
N ALA A 325 27.98 -46.72 -14.12
CA ALA A 325 27.87 -48.14 -13.76
C ALA A 325 27.39 -49.01 -14.94
N LEU A 326 26.59 -48.46 -15.86
CA LEU A 326 26.22 -49.18 -17.07
C LEU A 326 27.40 -49.32 -18.04
N ALA A 327 28.15 -48.26 -18.25
CA ALA A 327 29.35 -48.29 -19.09
C ALA A 327 30.39 -49.29 -18.58
N GLU A 328 30.60 -49.40 -17.25
CA GLU A 328 31.47 -50.39 -16.64
C GLU A 328 30.99 -51.83 -16.91
N LYS A 329 29.68 -52.07 -16.80
CA LYS A 329 29.09 -53.38 -17.10
C LYS A 329 29.20 -53.76 -18.58
N ASP A 330 29.00 -52.81 -19.47
CA ASP A 330 29.12 -53.02 -20.90
C ASP A 330 30.57 -53.35 -21.29
N SER A 331 31.56 -52.68 -20.68
CA SER A 331 32.98 -53.02 -20.84
C SER A 331 33.31 -54.42 -20.34
N ALA A 332 32.81 -54.79 -19.16
CA ALA A 332 33.03 -56.13 -18.61
C ALA A 332 32.32 -57.24 -19.43
N LEU A 333 31.19 -56.93 -20.04
CA LEU A 333 30.47 -57.79 -20.95
C LEU A 333 31.30 -58.04 -22.24
N ALA A 334 31.82 -56.98 -22.85
CA ALA A 334 32.66 -57.06 -24.04
C ALA A 334 33.95 -57.90 -23.81
N GLU A 335 34.58 -57.78 -22.63
CA GLU A 335 35.71 -58.61 -22.24
C GLU A 335 35.35 -60.11 -22.17
N LYS A 336 34.17 -60.40 -21.57
CA LYS A 336 33.71 -61.81 -21.49
C LYS A 336 33.33 -62.35 -22.84
N ASP A 337 32.73 -61.60 -23.72
CA ASP A 337 32.40 -62.03 -25.07
C ASP A 337 33.65 -62.29 -25.90
N SER A 338 34.71 -61.47 -25.73
CA SER A 338 35.99 -61.67 -26.34
C SER A 338 36.65 -62.97 -25.85
N ALA A 339 36.64 -63.22 -24.53
CA ALA A 339 37.18 -64.46 -23.93
C ALA A 339 36.37 -65.70 -24.33
N LEU A 340 35.08 -65.58 -24.51
CA LEU A 340 34.20 -66.62 -25.00
C LEU A 340 34.52 -66.98 -26.46
N ALA A 341 34.69 -66.03 -27.34
CA ALA A 341 35.11 -66.25 -28.73
C ALA A 341 36.47 -66.92 -28.88
N GLU A 342 37.45 -66.57 -27.99
CA GLU A 342 38.73 -67.24 -27.95
C GLU A 342 38.62 -68.73 -27.55
N LYS A 343 37.79 -69.04 -26.54
CA LYS A 343 37.53 -70.41 -26.12
C LYS A 343 36.82 -71.23 -27.21
N ASP A 344 35.85 -70.64 -27.90
CA ASP A 344 35.13 -71.25 -29.01
C ASP A 344 36.12 -71.61 -30.15
N SER A 345 37.09 -70.73 -30.44
CA SER A 345 38.13 -70.98 -31.40
C SER A 345 39.04 -72.15 -30.95
N GLN A 346 39.45 -72.23 -29.69
CA GLN A 346 40.22 -73.29 -29.14
C GLN A 346 39.48 -74.66 -29.19
N ILE A 347 38.17 -74.62 -28.89
CA ILE A 347 37.33 -75.84 -28.98
C ILE A 347 37.23 -76.30 -30.43
N ALA A 348 37.09 -75.42 -31.39
CA ALA A 348 37.10 -75.81 -32.81
C ALA A 348 38.38 -76.42 -33.27
N ASP A 349 39.55 -75.86 -32.86
CA ASP A 349 40.86 -76.38 -33.17
C ASP A 349 41.10 -77.79 -32.54
N LEU A 350 40.71 -77.92 -31.27
CA LEU A 350 40.81 -79.21 -30.58
C LEU A 350 39.90 -80.26 -31.21
N THR A 351 38.71 -79.88 -31.63
CA THR A 351 37.72 -80.74 -32.29
C THR A 351 38.28 -81.26 -33.64
N GLU A 352 38.94 -80.40 -34.41
CA GLU A 352 39.59 -80.78 -35.67
C GLU A 352 40.76 -81.64 -35.43
N ARG A 353 41.52 -81.39 -34.38
CA ARG A 353 42.66 -82.23 -34.00
C ARG A 353 42.25 -83.64 -33.54
N ILE A 354 41.17 -83.78 -32.83
CA ILE A 354 40.55 -85.06 -32.44
C ILE A 354 40.15 -85.85 -33.72
N LYS A 355 39.49 -85.22 -34.68
CA LYS A 355 39.12 -85.84 -35.94
C LYS A 355 40.35 -86.39 -36.70
N GLN A 356 41.44 -85.59 -36.74
CA GLN A 356 42.66 -85.99 -37.37
C GLN A 356 43.26 -87.21 -36.68
N LEU A 357 43.31 -87.25 -35.35
CA LEU A 357 43.79 -88.39 -34.59
C LEU A 357 42.90 -89.64 -34.74
N GLU A 358 41.57 -89.48 -34.78
CA GLU A 358 40.66 -90.58 -35.04
C GLU A 358 40.85 -91.22 -36.44
N GLN A 359 41.22 -90.41 -37.46
CA GLN A 359 41.51 -90.83 -38.78
C GLN A 359 42.84 -91.60 -38.82
N GLN A 360 43.87 -91.19 -38.06
CA GLN A 360 45.15 -91.89 -37.93
C GLN A 360 45.05 -93.25 -37.20
N ILE A 361 44.14 -93.37 -36.25
CA ILE A 361 43.89 -94.61 -35.52
C ILE A 361 43.14 -95.66 -36.39
N LYS A 362 42.37 -95.20 -37.40
CA LYS A 362 41.64 -96.06 -38.31
C LYS A 362 42.43 -96.57 -39.53
N GLN A 363 43.66 -96.06 -39.73
CA GLN A 363 44.67 -96.58 -40.65
C GLN A 363 45.59 -97.61 -39.98
#